data_94cd974c39a1d55ab6bd8f8acf483cab
#
_entry.id   94cd974c39a1d55ab6bd8f8acf483cab
#
_cell.length_a   1.000
_cell.length_b   1.000
_cell.length_c   1.000
_cell.angle_alpha   90.00
_cell.angle_beta   90.00
_cell.angle_gamma   90.00
#
_symmetry.space_group_name_H-M   'P 1'
#
loop_
_entity.id
_entity.type
_entity.pdbx_description
1 polymer ?
#
loop_
_entity_poly.entity_id
_entity_poly.type
_entity_poly.pdbx_seq_one_letter_code
_entity_poly.pdbx_strand_id
1 'polypeptide(L)'
;MDEYFSPIHTYQVCNVMSPSQNNWLRTNWIQRDGARRIYIEVKFTLRDCNSMPGTDRDVGTTIWESQFSKIDTIAADESFTNVDLGVRRLKLNTEIRGVGPLSKRGFYLAFQDIGACIAVVSVRVYYKRCTGMARNLAVFRDVVTGADSSSLVEVRGQCVDHAEERDTPKMYCSAEGEWLVPIGRCVCSAGFGEHRDNCIGE
;
A
#
# COMPACT_ATOMS: atom_id res chain seq x y z
N MET A 1 7.90 -5.37 -22.59
CA MET A 1 7.73 -6.82 -22.39
C MET A 1 8.28 -7.16 -21.02
N ASP A 2 7.62 -8.04 -20.28
CA ASP A 2 8.11 -8.55 -19.01
C ASP A 2 9.23 -9.58 -19.18
N GLU A 3 9.67 -10.22 -18.09
CA GLU A 3 10.72 -11.24 -18.12
C GLU A 3 10.34 -12.48 -18.97
N TYR A 4 9.04 -12.63 -19.26
CA TYR A 4 8.47 -13.72 -20.07
C TYR A 4 8.10 -13.31 -21.49
N PHE A 5 8.57 -12.15 -21.95
CA PHE A 5 8.27 -11.55 -23.26
C PHE A 5 6.79 -11.22 -23.51
N SER A 6 5.98 -11.15 -22.44
CA SER A 6 4.58 -10.72 -22.54
C SER A 6 4.48 -9.20 -22.67
N PRO A 7 3.51 -8.68 -23.45
CA PRO A 7 3.30 -7.23 -23.55
C PRO A 7 2.83 -6.67 -22.21
N ILE A 8 3.48 -5.62 -21.74
CA ILE A 8 3.09 -4.89 -20.53
C ILE A 8 2.30 -3.66 -20.94
N HIS A 9 1.10 -3.50 -20.38
CA HIS A 9 0.35 -2.25 -20.49
C HIS A 9 1.01 -1.17 -19.64
N THR A 10 1.20 0.00 -20.24
CA THR A 10 1.77 1.16 -19.55
C THR A 10 0.88 2.38 -19.78
N TYR A 11 0.83 3.26 -18.79
CA TYR A 11 0.18 4.56 -18.89
C TYR A 11 1.25 5.62 -19.05
N GLN A 12 1.37 6.15 -20.27
CA GLN A 12 2.32 7.22 -20.58
C GLN A 12 1.78 8.54 -20.03
N VAL A 13 2.65 9.28 -19.32
CA VAL A 13 2.30 10.55 -18.66
C VAL A 13 3.06 11.70 -19.32
N CYS A 14 3.55 11.54 -20.53
CA CYS A 14 4.29 12.59 -21.23
C CYS A 14 3.77 12.82 -22.64
N ASN A 15 3.96 14.06 -23.12
CA ASN A 15 3.82 14.43 -24.52
C ASN A 15 5.13 15.04 -25.01
N VAL A 16 5.96 14.24 -25.64
CA VAL A 16 7.33 14.60 -26.05
C VAL A 16 7.44 15.69 -27.12
N MET A 17 6.32 16.05 -27.74
CA MET A 17 6.29 17.03 -28.83
C MET A 17 6.04 18.47 -28.37
N SER A 18 5.70 18.68 -27.12
CA SER A 18 5.39 20.00 -26.56
C SER A 18 6.48 20.48 -25.61
N PRO A 19 6.99 21.69 -25.74
CA PRO A 19 7.88 22.29 -24.73
C PRO A 19 7.10 22.61 -23.46
N SER A 20 7.78 22.63 -22.32
CA SER A 20 7.23 23.04 -21.03
C SER A 20 6.03 22.21 -20.55
N GLN A 21 6.21 20.91 -20.49
CA GLN A 21 5.13 19.98 -20.16
C GLN A 21 4.84 19.93 -18.66
N ASN A 22 3.55 19.81 -18.35
CA ASN A 22 3.02 19.53 -17.03
C ASN A 22 1.86 18.55 -17.19
N ASN A 23 2.21 17.27 -17.30
CA ASN A 23 1.27 16.20 -17.59
C ASN A 23 0.77 15.56 -16.30
N TRP A 24 -0.49 15.17 -16.29
CA TRP A 24 -1.12 14.57 -15.12
C TRP A 24 -1.85 13.29 -15.48
N LEU A 25 -1.64 12.24 -14.65
CA LEU A 25 -2.42 11.01 -14.67
C LEU A 25 -3.10 10.85 -13.31
N ARG A 26 -4.42 10.82 -13.29
CA ARG A 26 -5.20 10.66 -12.07
C ARG A 26 -5.92 9.30 -12.05
N THR A 27 -5.93 8.64 -10.90
CA THR A 27 -6.72 7.43 -10.67
C THR A 27 -8.22 7.72 -10.62
N ASN A 28 -9.03 6.68 -10.71
CA ASN A 28 -10.41 6.73 -10.25
C ASN A 28 -10.45 6.94 -8.73
N TRP A 29 -11.65 7.20 -8.20
CA TRP A 29 -11.87 7.31 -6.76
C TRP A 29 -11.45 6.02 -6.03
N ILE A 30 -10.64 6.17 -4.99
CA ILE A 30 -10.20 5.07 -4.14
C ILE A 30 -10.86 5.22 -2.79
N GLN A 31 -11.66 4.22 -2.41
CA GLN A 31 -12.31 4.19 -1.12
C GLN A 31 -11.31 3.80 -0.03
N ARG A 32 -11.41 4.44 1.13
CA ARG A 32 -10.46 4.24 2.24
C ARG A 32 -10.64 2.94 3.01
N ASP A 33 -11.87 2.39 3.05
CA ASP A 33 -12.23 1.14 3.75
C ASP A 33 -11.75 1.05 5.21
N GLY A 34 -11.84 2.16 5.94
CA GLY A 34 -11.40 2.22 7.34
C GLY A 34 -9.90 2.36 7.55
N ALA A 35 -9.08 2.32 6.50
CA ALA A 35 -7.64 2.53 6.61
C ALA A 35 -7.31 3.91 7.20
N ARG A 36 -6.37 3.96 8.14
CA ARG A 36 -5.85 5.21 8.73
C ARG A 36 -4.57 5.66 8.05
N ARG A 37 -3.84 4.70 7.49
CA ARG A 37 -2.63 4.88 6.71
C ARG A 37 -2.69 3.93 5.51
N ILE A 38 -2.24 4.39 4.37
CA ILE A 38 -2.08 3.59 3.16
C ILE A 38 -0.63 3.57 2.72
N TYR A 39 -0.32 2.60 1.89
CA TYR A 39 0.94 2.48 1.18
C TYR A 39 0.65 2.49 -0.31
N ILE A 40 1.43 3.26 -1.04
CA ILE A 40 1.32 3.41 -2.48
C ILE A 40 2.62 2.85 -3.07
N GLU A 41 2.52 1.73 -3.76
CA GLU A 41 3.61 1.14 -4.54
C GLU A 41 3.41 1.54 -6.00
N VAL A 42 4.40 2.19 -6.58
CA VAL A 42 4.39 2.63 -7.98
C VAL A 42 5.52 1.93 -8.70
N LYS A 43 5.18 1.26 -9.80
CA LYS A 43 6.17 0.74 -10.75
C LYS A 43 6.11 1.56 -12.02
N PHE A 44 7.24 2.09 -12.42
CA PHE A 44 7.32 2.99 -13.56
C PHE A 44 8.64 2.81 -14.30
N THR A 45 8.65 3.27 -15.52
CA THR A 45 9.85 3.37 -16.34
C THR A 45 10.00 4.80 -16.83
N LEU A 46 11.23 5.23 -16.99
CA LEU A 46 11.58 6.52 -17.56
C LEU A 46 12.18 6.28 -18.94
N ARG A 47 11.68 6.99 -19.93
CA ARG A 47 12.21 6.94 -21.30
C ARG A 47 12.95 8.23 -21.62
N ASP A 48 14.06 8.10 -22.33
CA ASP A 48 14.76 9.26 -22.88
C ASP A 48 13.85 9.93 -23.92
N CYS A 49 13.53 11.21 -23.68
CA CYS A 49 12.61 12.00 -24.47
C CYS A 49 13.06 12.20 -25.94
N ASN A 50 14.32 12.00 -26.22
CA ASN A 50 14.88 12.20 -27.59
C ASN A 50 14.48 11.09 -28.58
N SER A 51 13.71 10.09 -28.18
CA SER A 51 13.50 8.87 -28.99
C SER A 51 12.03 8.59 -29.39
N MET A 52 11.09 9.54 -29.23
CA MET A 52 9.67 9.28 -29.53
C MET A 52 9.12 10.04 -30.74
N PRO A 53 8.41 9.38 -31.67
CA PRO A 53 7.52 10.06 -32.61
C PRO A 53 6.24 10.48 -31.88
N GLY A 54 5.83 11.72 -32.05
CA GLY A 54 4.65 12.26 -31.39
C GLY A 54 3.35 11.57 -31.83
N THR A 55 2.49 11.30 -30.84
CA THR A 55 1.07 11.03 -31.08
C THR A 55 0.27 12.03 -30.27
N ASP A 56 -0.39 12.89 -30.99
CA ASP A 56 -1.26 13.92 -30.46
C ASP A 56 -2.61 13.28 -30.03
N ARG A 57 -2.87 13.20 -28.74
CA ARG A 57 -4.22 12.97 -28.19
C ARG A 57 -4.35 13.69 -26.87
N ASP A 58 -4.90 14.88 -26.95
CA ASP A 58 -5.40 15.59 -25.80
C ASP A 58 -6.75 14.98 -25.37
N VAL A 59 -6.76 14.27 -24.23
CA VAL A 59 -7.98 13.76 -23.61
C VAL A 59 -8.16 14.52 -22.29
N GLY A 60 -8.60 15.76 -22.42
CA GLY A 60 -8.52 16.73 -21.37
C GLY A 60 -9.72 16.79 -20.43
N THR A 61 -9.52 16.41 -19.19
CA THR A 61 -10.11 17.11 -18.06
C THR A 61 -9.00 17.84 -17.33
N THR A 62 -9.11 19.15 -17.19
CA THR A 62 -8.12 19.97 -16.50
C THR A 62 -8.02 19.54 -15.03
N ILE A 63 -6.84 19.06 -14.61
CA ILE A 63 -6.52 18.76 -13.22
C ILE A 63 -5.91 20.01 -12.61
N TRP A 64 -6.50 20.51 -11.51
CA TRP A 64 -5.97 21.66 -10.80
C TRP A 64 -5.00 21.18 -9.72
N GLU A 65 -3.73 21.53 -9.83
CA GLU A 65 -2.66 21.16 -8.87
C GLU A 65 -3.04 21.57 -7.44
N SER A 66 -3.69 22.71 -7.26
CA SER A 66 -4.17 23.20 -5.95
C SER A 66 -5.16 22.28 -5.23
N GLN A 67 -5.73 21.30 -5.92
CA GLN A 67 -6.65 20.32 -5.33
C GLN A 67 -5.91 19.11 -4.74
N PHE A 68 -4.62 18.99 -4.96
CA PHE A 68 -3.79 17.88 -4.52
C PHE A 68 -2.76 18.32 -3.49
N SER A 69 -2.50 17.44 -2.53
CA SER A 69 -1.37 17.57 -1.61
C SER A 69 -0.23 16.72 -2.11
N LYS A 70 0.93 17.33 -2.33
CA LYS A 70 2.13 16.62 -2.77
C LYS A 70 2.58 15.66 -1.69
N ILE A 71 2.75 14.39 -2.06
CA ILE A 71 3.29 13.34 -1.19
C ILE A 71 4.81 13.35 -1.27
N ASP A 72 5.36 13.26 -2.47
CA ASP A 72 6.79 13.21 -2.70
C ASP A 72 7.13 13.59 -4.15
N THR A 73 8.41 13.78 -4.41
CA THR A 73 8.98 13.81 -5.76
C THR A 73 9.89 12.59 -5.91
N ILE A 74 9.58 11.74 -6.86
CA ILE A 74 10.31 10.50 -7.11
C ILE A 74 11.26 10.73 -8.26
N ALA A 75 12.55 10.44 -8.05
CA ALA A 75 13.54 10.35 -9.12
C ALA A 75 13.63 8.90 -9.61
N ALA A 76 13.90 8.70 -10.87
CA ALA A 76 14.19 7.38 -11.40
C ALA A 76 15.66 7.03 -11.20
N ASP A 77 15.93 5.87 -10.63
CA ASP A 77 17.28 5.34 -10.49
C ASP A 77 17.81 4.80 -11.82
N GLU A 78 16.89 4.31 -12.66
CA GLU A 78 17.21 3.77 -13.99
C GLU A 78 16.36 4.40 -15.08
N SER A 79 17.02 4.79 -16.19
CA SER A 79 16.37 5.31 -17.40
C SER A 79 16.57 4.38 -18.59
N PHE A 80 15.64 4.43 -19.53
CA PHE A 80 15.74 3.74 -20.81
C PHE A 80 16.58 4.54 -21.79
N THR A 81 17.54 3.86 -22.44
CA THR A 81 18.27 4.38 -23.58
C THR A 81 17.83 3.68 -24.87
N ASN A 82 18.19 4.21 -26.04
CA ASN A 82 17.92 3.57 -27.31
C ASN A 82 18.60 2.20 -27.44
N VAL A 83 19.69 1.96 -26.72
CA VAL A 83 20.40 0.67 -26.66
C VAL A 83 19.58 -0.37 -25.94
N ASP A 84 18.91 0.02 -24.85
CA ASP A 84 18.04 -0.86 -24.07
C ASP A 84 16.81 -1.33 -24.86
N LEU A 85 16.32 -0.52 -25.81
CA LEU A 85 15.23 -0.92 -26.72
C LEU A 85 15.63 -2.08 -27.65
N GLY A 86 16.89 -2.16 -28.01
CA GLY A 86 17.45 -3.27 -28.81
C GLY A 86 17.45 -4.59 -28.02
N VAL A 87 17.62 -4.55 -26.73
CA VAL A 87 17.66 -5.73 -25.84
C VAL A 87 16.26 -6.12 -25.35
N ARG A 88 15.23 -5.29 -25.61
CA ARG A 88 13.82 -5.50 -25.23
C ARG A 88 13.56 -5.73 -23.72
N ARG A 89 14.47 -5.32 -22.86
CA ARG A 89 14.29 -5.40 -21.40
C ARG A 89 13.80 -4.08 -20.84
N LEU A 90 12.66 -4.14 -20.16
CA LEU A 90 12.08 -2.99 -19.46
C LEU A 90 12.79 -2.82 -18.11
N LYS A 91 13.46 -1.68 -17.89
CA LYS A 91 14.00 -1.30 -16.58
C LYS A 91 12.89 -0.68 -15.77
N LEU A 92 12.48 -1.36 -14.69
CA LEU A 92 11.41 -0.92 -13.79
C LEU A 92 12.00 -0.31 -12.53
N ASN A 93 11.56 0.92 -12.25
CA ASN A 93 11.73 1.55 -10.95
C ASN A 93 10.53 1.19 -10.09
N THR A 94 10.77 0.85 -8.82
CA THR A 94 9.72 0.55 -7.85
C THR A 94 9.89 1.42 -6.62
N GLU A 95 8.86 2.20 -6.30
CA GLU A 95 8.86 3.10 -5.16
C GLU A 95 7.65 2.87 -4.29
N ILE A 96 7.85 2.91 -2.96
CA ILE A 96 6.77 2.77 -2.00
C ILE A 96 6.74 3.99 -1.09
N ARG A 97 5.56 4.57 -0.92
CA ARG A 97 5.34 5.69 -0.01
C ARG A 97 4.16 5.42 0.92
N GLY A 98 4.37 5.71 2.21
CA GLY A 98 3.31 5.63 3.20
C GLY A 98 2.64 7.00 3.40
N VAL A 99 1.31 7.03 3.37
CA VAL A 99 0.51 8.25 3.51
C VAL A 99 -0.49 8.10 4.66
N GLY A 100 -0.45 9.00 5.60
CA GLY A 100 -1.37 9.11 6.75
C GLY A 100 -1.11 10.41 7.51
N PRO A 101 -2.02 10.80 8.40
CA PRO A 101 -3.31 10.20 8.69
C PRO A 101 -4.37 10.46 7.61
N LEU A 102 -5.19 9.45 7.31
CA LEU A 102 -6.32 9.59 6.40
C LEU A 102 -7.62 9.82 7.18
N SER A 103 -8.29 10.93 6.91
CA SER A 103 -9.54 11.32 7.60
C SER A 103 -10.78 11.27 6.70
N LYS A 104 -10.62 11.38 5.39
CA LYS A 104 -11.72 11.42 4.43
C LYS A 104 -12.20 10.02 4.05
N ARG A 105 -13.38 9.91 3.41
CA ARG A 105 -13.96 8.62 2.98
C ARG A 105 -13.17 7.93 1.88
N GLY A 106 -12.38 8.67 1.13
CA GLY A 106 -11.54 8.20 0.05
C GLY A 106 -10.73 9.34 -0.54
N PHE A 107 -10.04 9.07 -1.63
CA PHE A 107 -9.10 9.99 -2.25
C PHE A 107 -8.88 9.65 -3.73
N TYR A 108 -8.24 10.57 -4.44
CA TYR A 108 -7.64 10.35 -5.75
C TYR A 108 -6.12 10.36 -5.61
N LEU A 109 -5.42 9.55 -6.36
CA LEU A 109 -3.98 9.67 -6.58
C LEU A 109 -3.75 10.35 -7.93
N ALA A 110 -2.77 11.22 -7.98
CA ALA A 110 -2.34 11.84 -9.21
C ALA A 110 -0.81 11.77 -9.35
N PHE A 111 -0.37 11.49 -10.54
CA PHE A 111 1.03 11.46 -10.94
C PHE A 111 1.27 12.63 -11.88
N GLN A 112 2.23 13.48 -11.54
CA GLN A 112 2.60 14.64 -12.34
C GLN A 112 3.98 14.39 -12.96
N ASP A 113 4.10 14.64 -14.23
CA ASP A 113 5.36 14.64 -14.95
C ASP A 113 5.66 16.03 -15.50
N ILE A 114 6.83 16.56 -15.15
CA ILE A 114 7.32 17.86 -15.61
C ILE A 114 8.54 17.62 -16.50
N GLY A 115 8.30 17.10 -17.70
CA GLY A 115 9.30 16.96 -18.75
C GLY A 115 10.25 15.77 -18.62
N ALA A 116 9.93 14.77 -17.79
CA ALA A 116 10.77 13.59 -17.61
C ALA A 116 10.35 12.37 -18.45
N CYS A 117 9.19 12.39 -19.08
CA CYS A 117 8.62 11.32 -19.91
C CYS A 117 8.55 9.96 -19.22
N ILE A 118 7.69 9.86 -18.21
CA ILE A 118 7.45 8.63 -17.48
C ILE A 118 6.32 7.80 -18.09
N ALA A 119 6.41 6.47 -17.93
CA ALA A 119 5.32 5.54 -18.15
C ALA A 119 5.07 4.75 -16.89
N VAL A 120 3.87 4.89 -16.34
CA VAL A 120 3.42 4.13 -15.17
C VAL A 120 3.02 2.73 -15.60
N VAL A 121 3.61 1.72 -14.99
CA VAL A 121 3.35 0.30 -15.28
C VAL A 121 2.28 -0.25 -14.34
N SER A 122 2.41 0.02 -13.06
CA SER A 122 1.41 -0.38 -12.08
C SER A 122 1.39 0.56 -10.88
N VAL A 123 0.21 0.71 -10.32
CA VAL A 123 -0.01 1.38 -9.03
C VAL A 123 -0.77 0.43 -8.14
N ARG A 124 -0.20 0.11 -6.99
CA ARG A 124 -0.84 -0.69 -5.97
C ARG A 124 -1.05 0.15 -4.73
N VAL A 125 -2.29 0.22 -4.27
CA VAL A 125 -2.66 0.91 -3.03
C VAL A 125 -3.14 -0.13 -2.03
N TYR A 126 -2.55 -0.13 -0.85
CA TYR A 126 -2.90 -1.10 0.19
C TYR A 126 -2.75 -0.49 1.58
N TYR A 127 -3.34 -1.13 2.56
CA TYR A 127 -3.12 -0.86 3.97
C TYR A 127 -2.72 -2.14 4.70
N LYS A 128 -2.16 -1.99 5.89
CA LYS A 128 -1.73 -3.11 6.72
C LYS A 128 -2.75 -3.35 7.83
N ARG A 129 -2.87 -4.60 8.24
CA ARG A 129 -3.71 -5.02 9.37
C ARG A 129 -3.06 -6.19 10.10
N CYS A 130 -3.30 -6.31 11.37
CA CYS A 130 -3.03 -7.52 12.12
C CYS A 130 -4.21 -8.46 11.96
N THR A 131 -3.95 -9.68 11.48
CA THR A 131 -4.99 -10.70 11.29
C THR A 131 -5.39 -11.28 12.63
N GLY A 132 -6.69 -11.50 12.83
CA GLY A 132 -7.23 -12.09 14.05
C GLY A 132 -6.61 -13.46 14.34
N MET A 133 -6.36 -13.73 15.63
CA MET A 133 -5.76 -14.98 16.10
C MET A 133 -6.13 -15.29 17.53
N ALA A 134 -5.95 -16.55 17.93
CA ALA A 134 -6.01 -16.97 19.33
C ALA A 134 -4.59 -17.03 19.92
N ARG A 135 -4.42 -16.57 21.15
CA ARG A 135 -3.16 -16.65 21.90
C ARG A 135 -3.42 -16.56 23.39
N ASN A 136 -2.74 -17.41 24.19
CA ASN A 136 -2.93 -17.47 25.65
C ASN A 136 -4.40 -17.64 26.07
N LEU A 137 -5.11 -18.53 25.40
CA LEU A 137 -6.54 -18.81 25.60
C LEU A 137 -7.47 -17.60 25.41
N ALA A 138 -7.01 -16.61 24.62
CA ALA A 138 -7.80 -15.45 24.26
C ALA A 138 -7.83 -15.25 22.74
N VAL A 139 -8.98 -14.89 22.18
CA VAL A 139 -9.17 -14.56 20.77
C VAL A 139 -9.03 -13.06 20.59
N PHE A 140 -8.17 -12.66 19.68
CA PHE A 140 -7.97 -11.28 19.24
C PHE A 140 -8.55 -11.12 17.84
N ARG A 141 -9.41 -10.12 17.66
CA ARG A 141 -9.97 -9.80 16.34
C ARG A 141 -8.93 -9.11 15.45
N ASP A 142 -9.13 -9.18 14.15
CA ASP A 142 -8.34 -8.39 13.22
C ASP A 142 -8.53 -6.89 13.46
N VAL A 143 -7.47 -6.13 13.22
CA VAL A 143 -7.46 -4.69 13.42
C VAL A 143 -6.58 -4.01 12.37
N VAL A 144 -7.03 -2.86 11.87
CA VAL A 144 -6.26 -2.01 10.97
C VAL A 144 -5.19 -1.27 11.76
N THR A 145 -4.00 -1.13 11.15
CA THR A 145 -2.88 -0.40 11.75
C THR A 145 -3.20 1.07 12.00
N GLY A 146 -2.43 1.71 12.89
CA GLY A 146 -2.60 3.10 13.23
C GLY A 146 -2.27 4.09 12.09
N ALA A 147 -2.38 5.37 12.39
CA ALA A 147 -2.29 6.44 11.39
C ALA A 147 -0.85 6.80 10.99
N ASP A 148 0.12 6.57 11.85
CA ASP A 148 1.53 6.88 11.63
C ASP A 148 2.43 5.65 11.79
N SER A 149 3.70 5.80 11.45
CA SER A 149 4.67 4.69 11.44
C SER A 149 5.08 4.18 12.82
N SER A 150 4.75 4.89 13.87
CA SER A 150 5.05 4.53 15.27
C SER A 150 3.81 4.12 16.06
N SER A 151 2.62 4.17 15.45
CA SER A 151 1.36 3.84 16.13
C SER A 151 1.30 2.38 16.54
N LEU A 152 0.84 2.16 17.76
CA LEU A 152 0.43 0.86 18.28
C LEU A 152 -1.07 0.88 18.55
N VAL A 153 -1.79 -0.11 18.05
CA VAL A 153 -3.23 -0.25 18.28
C VAL A 153 -3.47 -1.35 19.30
N GLU A 154 -3.96 -0.97 20.49
CA GLU A 154 -4.32 -1.92 21.53
C GLU A 154 -5.61 -2.67 21.14
N VAL A 155 -5.60 -3.98 21.30
CA VAL A 155 -6.76 -4.84 21.12
C VAL A 155 -6.90 -5.70 22.37
N ARG A 156 -8.07 -5.63 23.02
CA ARG A 156 -8.44 -6.53 24.09
C ARG A 156 -8.90 -7.87 23.52
N GLY A 157 -8.35 -8.96 24.02
CA GLY A 157 -8.79 -10.31 23.71
C GLY A 157 -10.06 -10.70 24.48
N GLN A 158 -10.74 -11.70 23.95
CA GLN A 158 -11.86 -12.38 24.61
C GLN A 158 -11.43 -13.81 24.91
N CYS A 159 -11.66 -14.28 26.14
CA CYS A 159 -11.34 -15.67 26.47
C CYS A 159 -12.06 -16.63 25.53
N VAL A 160 -11.40 -17.73 25.17
CA VAL A 160 -12.01 -18.84 24.43
C VAL A 160 -13.09 -19.51 25.28
N ASP A 161 -13.91 -20.35 24.66
CA ASP A 161 -14.95 -21.11 25.37
C ASP A 161 -14.33 -21.94 26.51
N HIS A 162 -15.01 -21.99 27.65
CA HIS A 162 -14.54 -22.68 28.87
C HIS A 162 -13.21 -22.12 29.44
N ALA A 163 -12.91 -20.86 29.17
CA ALA A 163 -11.79 -20.14 29.78
C ALA A 163 -12.29 -18.89 30.54
N GLU A 164 -11.58 -18.52 31.59
CA GLU A 164 -11.85 -17.36 32.43
C GLU A 164 -10.66 -16.38 32.36
N GLU A 165 -10.96 -15.08 32.44
CA GLU A 165 -9.96 -14.04 32.48
C GLU A 165 -9.22 -14.08 33.83
N ARG A 166 -7.93 -14.39 33.81
CA ARG A 166 -7.05 -14.27 34.96
C ARG A 166 -6.46 -12.88 35.06
N ASP A 167 -5.89 -12.41 33.94
CA ASP A 167 -5.39 -11.07 33.75
C ASP A 167 -5.91 -10.59 32.41
N THR A 168 -6.34 -9.34 32.31
CA THR A 168 -6.94 -8.81 31.07
C THR A 168 -6.05 -9.06 29.85
N PRO A 169 -6.47 -9.91 28.91
CA PRO A 169 -5.67 -10.24 27.74
C PRO A 169 -5.66 -9.06 26.76
N LYS A 170 -4.48 -8.63 26.36
CA LYS A 170 -4.25 -7.53 25.42
C LYS A 170 -3.13 -7.88 24.47
N MET A 171 -3.24 -7.40 23.23
CA MET A 171 -2.16 -7.36 22.26
C MET A 171 -2.12 -6.02 21.55
N TYR A 172 -0.97 -5.67 21.04
CA TYR A 172 -0.75 -4.44 20.27
C TYR A 172 -0.41 -4.80 18.84
N CYS A 173 -1.15 -4.19 17.91
CA CYS A 173 -0.85 -4.27 16.49
C CYS A 173 0.12 -3.14 16.12
N SER A 174 1.28 -3.48 15.57
CA SER A 174 2.28 -2.53 15.10
C SER A 174 1.86 -1.87 13.79
N ALA A 175 2.53 -0.77 13.43
CA ALA A 175 2.33 -0.10 12.15
C ALA A 175 2.68 -0.99 10.94
N GLU A 176 3.47 -2.05 11.15
CA GLU A 176 3.83 -3.02 10.12
C GLU A 176 2.78 -4.13 9.91
N GLY A 177 1.71 -4.14 10.72
CA GLY A 177 0.67 -5.16 10.65
C GLY A 177 1.05 -6.46 11.37
N GLU A 178 1.92 -6.36 12.37
CA GLU A 178 2.39 -7.49 13.16
C GLU A 178 1.92 -7.37 14.60
N TRP A 179 1.49 -8.49 15.17
CA TRP A 179 1.15 -8.57 16.58
C TRP A 179 2.40 -8.58 17.44
N LEU A 180 2.42 -7.74 18.47
CA LEU A 180 3.43 -7.78 19.51
C LEU A 180 3.08 -8.82 20.57
N VAL A 181 3.99 -9.00 21.55
CA VAL A 181 3.83 -9.99 22.63
C VAL A 181 2.52 -9.75 23.39
N PRO A 182 1.72 -10.80 23.63
CA PRO A 182 0.49 -10.69 24.42
C PRO A 182 0.77 -10.37 25.88
N ILE A 183 -0.09 -9.55 26.46
CA ILE A 183 -0.10 -9.19 27.88
C ILE A 183 -1.36 -9.78 28.49
N GLY A 184 -1.25 -10.36 29.69
CA GLY A 184 -2.37 -11.06 30.32
C GLY A 184 -2.70 -12.39 29.66
N ARG A 185 -3.63 -13.11 30.25
CA ARG A 185 -4.05 -14.43 29.78
C ARG A 185 -5.40 -14.83 30.36
N CYS A 186 -6.05 -15.76 29.67
CA CYS A 186 -7.13 -16.56 30.23
C CYS A 186 -6.60 -17.90 30.78
N VAL A 187 -7.39 -18.55 31.56
CA VAL A 187 -7.11 -19.90 32.11
C VAL A 187 -8.36 -20.76 31.92
N CYS A 188 -8.20 -22.05 31.70
CA CYS A 188 -9.35 -22.94 31.57
C CYS A 188 -10.11 -23.06 32.88
N SER A 189 -11.45 -23.09 32.78
CA SER A 189 -12.33 -23.36 33.89
C SER A 189 -12.17 -24.80 34.43
N ALA A 190 -12.57 -25.07 35.64
CA ALA A 190 -12.47 -26.39 36.24
C ALA A 190 -13.14 -27.49 35.40
N GLY A 191 -12.43 -28.60 35.18
CA GLY A 191 -12.86 -29.72 34.31
C GLY A 191 -12.46 -29.57 32.87
N PHE A 192 -11.66 -28.55 32.52
CA PHE A 192 -11.13 -28.32 31.18
C PHE A 192 -9.61 -28.18 31.24
N GLY A 193 -8.94 -28.82 30.27
CA GLY A 193 -7.50 -28.73 30.07
C GLY A 193 -7.13 -27.85 28.86
N GLU A 194 -5.97 -27.20 28.93
CA GLU A 194 -5.47 -26.38 27.84
C GLU A 194 -4.92 -27.23 26.68
N HIS A 195 -5.40 -27.00 25.49
CA HIS A 195 -4.87 -27.61 24.27
C HIS A 195 -4.85 -26.58 23.13
N ARG A 196 -3.66 -26.16 22.67
CA ARG A 196 -3.44 -25.25 21.54
C ARG A 196 -4.32 -23.99 21.58
N ASP A 197 -4.19 -23.19 22.61
CA ASP A 197 -5.02 -21.98 22.81
C ASP A 197 -6.54 -22.23 22.88
N ASN A 198 -6.99 -23.43 23.25
CA ASN A 198 -8.38 -23.78 23.54
C ASN A 198 -8.47 -24.56 24.84
N CYS A 199 -9.65 -24.58 25.46
CA CYS A 199 -9.95 -25.40 26.63
C CYS A 199 -10.82 -26.58 26.20
N ILE A 200 -10.36 -27.81 26.46
CA ILE A 200 -11.04 -29.06 26.11
C ILE A 200 -11.40 -29.79 27.41
N GLY A 201 -12.61 -30.37 27.48
CA GLY A 201 -13.02 -31.19 28.61
C GLY A 201 -12.12 -32.41 28.84
N GLU A 202 -11.72 -32.68 30.06
CA GLU A 202 -10.95 -33.85 30.47
C GLU A 202 -11.79 -35.13 30.46
#